data_e231bfbfe9aa79ca7457be4d9fb3d6e6
#
_entry.id   e231bfbfe9aa79ca7457be4d9fb3d6e6
#
_cell.length_a   1.000
_cell.length_b   1.000
_cell.length_c   1.000
_cell.angle_alpha   90.00
_cell.angle_beta   90.00
_cell.angle_gamma   90.00
#
_symmetry.space_group_name_H-M   'P 1'
#
loop_
_entity.id
_entity.type
_entity.pdbx_description
1 polymer ?
#
loop_
_entity_poly.entity_id
_entity_poly.type
_entity_poly.pdbx_seq_one_letter_code
_entity_poly.pdbx_strand_id
1 'polypeptide(L)'
;MNTLKLARHSLLTIALAAAAAQVAASSEGPTEAAKKYSPPANTTHATNVYWGDSHLHTGLSLDAGLFGNILGPDEAYRLARGEKITASTGIPVQLARPLDWMVVADHSDMMGIATDIKKGTPNILANAKGKEWHDAFKKGGQAAGEAAFDLIQNFSQMTVPEQLVADYSPGSKVFTKVWKEIVDNAELHNEPGLFTAFIGYEWTSVPKGFNLHRNVIFRDNADKALQVDPATTQPPTGSTDPKYLYKWLENYESKTGGRVFAFAHNGNLSNGWMFPTDKTYHGGVVDKEYVTQRAKWEPHYEITQIKGDGEAHPALSPDDDFADYENWAVGNLDLSELKTEKMLTGEYG
;
A
#
# COMPACT_ATOMS: atom_id res chain seq x y z
N MET A 1 85.32 -31.65 10.74
CA MET A 1 84.55 -31.08 11.89
C MET A 1 83.58 -29.98 11.49
N ASN A 2 83.45 -29.60 10.22
CA ASN A 2 82.60 -28.43 9.85
C ASN A 2 81.20 -28.84 9.28
N THR A 3 80.97 -30.06 8.87
CA THR A 3 79.71 -30.49 8.28
C THR A 3 78.59 -30.77 9.32
N LEU A 4 78.94 -31.23 10.52
CA LEU A 4 77.94 -31.48 11.59
C LEU A 4 77.41 -30.21 12.25
N LYS A 5 78.16 -29.11 12.25
CA LYS A 5 77.71 -27.84 12.82
C LYS A 5 76.70 -27.14 11.90
N LEU A 6 76.96 -27.19 10.57
CA LEU A 6 75.96 -26.57 9.63
C LEU A 6 74.60 -27.31 9.65
N ALA A 7 74.62 -28.67 9.76
CA ALA A 7 73.34 -29.45 9.82
C ALA A 7 72.56 -29.13 11.11
N ARG A 8 73.18 -28.90 12.24
CA ARG A 8 72.51 -28.52 13.49
C ARG A 8 71.90 -27.12 13.46
N HIS A 9 72.47 -26.17 12.81
CA HIS A 9 71.94 -24.82 12.70
C HIS A 9 70.77 -24.76 11.70
N SER A 10 70.81 -25.55 10.61
CA SER A 10 69.71 -25.64 9.65
C SER A 10 68.49 -26.33 10.23
N LEU A 11 68.69 -27.38 11.04
CA LEU A 11 67.58 -28.06 11.71
C LEU A 11 66.94 -27.22 12.82
N LEU A 12 67.71 -26.41 13.52
CA LEU A 12 67.15 -25.51 14.54
C LEU A 12 66.38 -24.34 13.92
N THR A 13 66.83 -23.83 12.77
CA THR A 13 66.12 -22.77 12.05
C THR A 13 64.82 -23.23 11.44
N ILE A 14 64.76 -24.48 10.91
CA ILE A 14 63.54 -25.09 10.38
C ILE A 14 62.56 -25.41 11.53
N ALA A 15 63.03 -25.86 12.69
CA ALA A 15 62.18 -26.11 13.85
C ALA A 15 61.60 -24.82 14.44
N LEU A 16 62.34 -23.72 14.48
CA LEU A 16 61.81 -22.43 14.90
C LEU A 16 60.82 -21.81 13.87
N ALA A 17 61.08 -22.00 12.58
CA ALA A 17 60.14 -21.56 11.54
C ALA A 17 58.83 -22.37 11.55
N ALA A 18 58.89 -23.67 11.81
CA ALA A 18 57.71 -24.52 11.96
C ALA A 18 56.93 -24.18 13.25
N ALA A 19 57.59 -23.86 14.37
CA ALA A 19 56.95 -23.45 15.60
C ALA A 19 56.30 -22.05 15.45
N ALA A 20 56.93 -21.11 14.72
CA ALA A 20 56.35 -19.82 14.44
C ALA A 20 55.15 -19.88 13.48
N ALA A 21 55.16 -20.81 12.50
CA ALA A 21 54.04 -21.08 11.63
C ALA A 21 52.85 -21.71 12.37
N GLN A 22 53.10 -22.59 13.34
CA GLN A 22 52.05 -23.20 14.17
C GLN A 22 51.47 -22.20 15.17
N VAL A 23 52.24 -21.25 15.69
CA VAL A 23 51.76 -20.19 16.57
C VAL A 23 50.95 -19.15 15.75
N ALA A 24 51.28 -18.92 14.48
CA ALA A 24 50.48 -18.07 13.60
C ALA A 24 49.18 -18.76 13.12
N ALA A 25 49.12 -20.09 13.01
CA ALA A 25 47.93 -20.85 12.63
C ALA A 25 47.00 -21.16 13.81
N SER A 26 47.43 -20.98 15.05
CA SER A 26 46.61 -21.23 16.26
C SER A 26 46.05 -19.93 16.89
N SER A 27 46.19 -18.77 16.25
CA SER A 27 45.62 -17.51 16.72
C SER A 27 44.26 -17.17 16.10
N GLU A 28 43.69 -18.05 15.27
CA GLU A 28 42.27 -18.00 14.97
C GLU A 28 41.54 -18.86 16.00
N GLY A 29 41.50 -18.40 17.24
CA GLY A 29 40.38 -18.74 18.13
C GLY A 29 39.09 -18.32 17.44
N PRO A 30 37.94 -18.98 17.76
CA PRO A 30 36.67 -18.53 17.23
C PRO A 30 36.64 -17.03 17.48
N THR A 31 36.52 -16.23 16.43
CA THR A 31 36.15 -14.84 16.52
C THR A 31 34.79 -14.86 17.20
N GLU A 32 34.78 -14.84 18.51
CA GLU A 32 33.60 -14.43 19.26
C GLU A 32 33.22 -13.10 18.61
N ALA A 33 32.17 -13.12 17.81
CA ALA A 33 31.63 -11.88 17.25
C ALA A 33 31.54 -10.95 18.42
N ALA A 34 32.40 -9.92 18.46
CA ALA A 34 32.57 -9.07 19.62
C ALA A 34 31.19 -8.70 20.09
N LYS A 35 30.78 -9.19 21.27
CA LYS A 35 29.47 -8.91 21.83
C LYS A 35 29.32 -7.41 21.79
N LYS A 36 28.50 -6.89 20.89
CA LYS A 36 28.28 -5.45 20.77
C LYS A 36 27.81 -4.99 22.12
N TYR A 37 28.65 -4.23 22.81
CA TYR A 37 28.36 -3.73 24.17
C TYR A 37 27.08 -2.89 24.18
N SER A 38 26.80 -2.21 23.07
CA SER A 38 25.54 -1.52 22.83
C SER A 38 25.09 -1.88 21.41
N PRO A 39 24.07 -2.73 21.21
CA PRO A 39 23.57 -3.06 19.89
C PRO A 39 23.29 -1.83 19.01
N PRO A 40 22.72 -0.72 19.54
CA PRO A 40 22.52 0.51 18.76
C PRO A 40 23.80 1.24 18.35
N ALA A 41 24.92 1.07 19.07
CA ALA A 41 26.15 1.83 18.82
C ALA A 41 26.86 1.46 17.50
N ASN A 42 26.55 0.31 16.91
CA ASN A 42 27.16 -0.19 15.68
C ASN A 42 26.14 -0.49 14.57
N THR A 43 24.92 -0.04 14.72
CA THR A 43 23.86 -0.15 13.70
C THR A 43 23.62 1.22 13.09
N THR A 44 23.57 1.28 11.76
CA THR A 44 23.11 2.46 11.04
C THR A 44 21.60 2.54 11.20
N HIS A 45 21.15 3.25 12.23
CA HIS A 45 19.74 3.61 12.36
C HIS A 45 19.49 4.93 11.64
N ALA A 46 18.32 5.07 11.06
CA ALA A 46 17.84 6.36 10.60
C ALA A 46 17.82 7.32 11.80
N THR A 47 18.47 8.48 11.65
CA THR A 47 18.54 9.51 12.70
C THR A 47 17.53 10.63 12.48
N ASN A 48 16.87 10.65 11.32
CA ASN A 48 15.84 11.60 10.97
C ASN A 48 14.47 10.93 10.96
N VAL A 49 13.46 11.66 11.41
CA VAL A 49 12.05 11.28 11.28
C VAL A 49 11.49 12.07 10.12
N TYR A 50 10.85 11.37 9.18
CA TYR A 50 10.18 11.96 8.04
C TYR A 50 8.68 11.78 8.18
N TRP A 51 7.93 12.87 8.03
CA TRP A 51 6.48 12.90 8.18
C TRP A 51 5.81 12.94 6.81
N GLY A 52 4.85 12.08 6.60
CA GLY A 52 4.14 12.01 5.33
C GLY A 52 2.79 11.31 5.43
N ASP A 53 2.14 11.19 4.29
CA ASP A 53 0.87 10.50 4.13
C ASP A 53 0.99 9.44 3.04
N SER A 54 0.65 8.20 3.37
CA SER A 54 0.71 7.06 2.46
C SER A 54 -0.65 6.66 1.87
N HIS A 55 -1.74 7.38 2.23
CA HIS A 55 -3.10 6.97 1.91
C HIS A 55 -4.03 8.18 1.65
N LEU A 56 -3.68 9.00 0.66
CA LEU A 56 -4.48 10.16 0.28
C LEU A 56 -5.24 9.89 -1.02
N HIS A 57 -6.55 10.22 -1.04
CA HIS A 57 -7.41 10.12 -2.22
C HIS A 57 -7.76 11.48 -2.80
N THR A 58 -7.73 11.57 -4.14
CA THR A 58 -8.10 12.77 -4.91
C THR A 58 -9.50 12.63 -5.54
N GLY A 59 -9.92 13.62 -6.30
CA GLY A 59 -11.16 13.55 -7.08
C GLY A 59 -11.16 12.49 -8.19
N LEU A 60 -10.01 11.86 -8.49
CA LEU A 60 -9.88 10.75 -9.43
C LEU A 60 -10.23 9.40 -8.78
N SER A 61 -10.19 9.32 -7.45
CA SER A 61 -10.61 8.14 -6.70
C SER A 61 -12.12 7.94 -6.76
N LEU A 62 -12.54 6.68 -6.80
CA LEU A 62 -13.95 6.32 -6.85
C LEU A 62 -14.72 6.96 -5.68
N ASP A 63 -14.26 6.76 -4.45
CA ASP A 63 -14.92 7.23 -3.23
C ASP A 63 -14.83 8.74 -3.03
N ALA A 64 -13.62 9.30 -2.96
CA ALA A 64 -13.43 10.73 -2.72
C ALA A 64 -14.09 11.58 -3.81
N GLY A 65 -13.98 11.14 -5.08
CA GLY A 65 -14.65 11.78 -6.20
C GLY A 65 -16.18 11.77 -6.02
N LEU A 66 -16.77 10.64 -5.68
CA LEU A 66 -18.23 10.52 -5.48
C LEU A 66 -18.71 11.37 -4.30
N PHE A 67 -17.97 11.42 -3.20
CA PHE A 67 -18.32 12.20 -2.00
C PHE A 67 -17.96 13.68 -2.07
N GLY A 68 -17.59 14.19 -3.24
CA GLY A 68 -17.53 15.63 -3.50
C GLY A 68 -16.15 16.22 -3.64
N ASN A 69 -15.08 15.45 -3.53
CA ASN A 69 -13.76 15.94 -3.87
C ASN A 69 -13.67 16.23 -5.38
N ILE A 70 -13.20 17.44 -5.72
CA ILE A 70 -12.97 17.89 -7.11
C ILE A 70 -11.50 18.20 -7.39
N LEU A 71 -10.64 18.10 -6.36
CA LEU A 71 -9.22 18.40 -6.47
C LEU A 71 -8.46 17.18 -6.97
N GLY A 72 -7.48 17.42 -7.83
CA GLY A 72 -6.65 16.38 -8.41
C GLY A 72 -5.33 16.14 -7.66
N PRO A 73 -4.46 15.30 -8.23
CA PRO A 73 -3.14 15.04 -7.66
C PRO A 73 -2.25 16.29 -7.53
N ASP A 74 -2.37 17.27 -8.45
CA ASP A 74 -1.60 18.53 -8.37
C ASP A 74 -1.88 19.28 -7.07
N GLU A 75 -3.16 19.54 -6.78
CA GLU A 75 -3.54 20.24 -5.55
C GLU A 75 -3.17 19.43 -4.30
N ALA A 76 -3.27 18.12 -4.36
CA ALA A 76 -2.88 17.25 -3.25
C ALA A 76 -1.39 17.42 -2.91
N TYR A 77 -0.50 17.31 -3.89
CA TYR A 77 0.93 17.49 -3.68
C TYR A 77 1.30 18.92 -3.27
N ARG A 78 0.64 19.94 -3.85
CA ARG A 78 0.86 21.35 -3.46
C ARG A 78 0.49 21.59 -2.01
N LEU A 79 -0.65 21.04 -1.54
CA LEU A 79 -1.03 21.11 -0.13
C LEU A 79 0.02 20.41 0.75
N ALA A 80 0.44 19.20 0.40
CA ALA A 80 1.47 18.47 1.14
C ALA A 80 2.79 19.24 1.25
N ARG A 81 3.17 19.95 0.20
CA ARG A 81 4.36 20.82 0.16
C ARG A 81 4.17 22.16 0.91
N GLY A 82 3.01 22.36 1.56
CA GLY A 82 2.72 23.55 2.38
C GLY A 82 2.20 24.75 1.59
N GLU A 83 1.79 24.58 0.33
CA GLU A 83 1.13 25.62 -0.42
C GLU A 83 -0.29 25.83 0.07
N LYS A 84 -0.79 27.04 -0.08
CA LYS A 84 -2.18 27.38 0.14
C LYS A 84 -3.00 26.99 -1.08
N ILE A 85 -4.01 26.14 -0.88
CA ILE A 85 -4.97 25.75 -1.93
C ILE A 85 -6.40 26.12 -1.51
N THR A 86 -7.33 26.00 -2.46
CA THR A 86 -8.77 26.11 -2.16
C THR A 86 -9.37 24.73 -2.13
N ALA A 87 -9.91 24.32 -0.98
CA ALA A 87 -10.59 23.03 -0.82
C ALA A 87 -11.84 22.93 -1.72
N SER A 88 -12.34 21.72 -1.94
CA SER A 88 -13.56 21.45 -2.74
C SER A 88 -14.80 22.19 -2.21
N THR A 89 -14.79 22.57 -0.94
CA THR A 89 -15.82 23.41 -0.28
C THR A 89 -15.68 24.89 -0.52
N GLY A 90 -14.63 25.34 -1.23
CA GLY A 90 -14.31 26.76 -1.47
C GLY A 90 -13.51 27.43 -0.34
N ILE A 91 -13.17 26.71 0.72
CA ILE A 91 -12.41 27.24 1.86
C ILE A 91 -10.91 27.17 1.56
N PRO A 92 -10.13 28.23 1.80
CA PRO A 92 -8.69 28.17 1.68
C PRO A 92 -8.09 27.31 2.81
N VAL A 93 -7.17 26.41 2.44
CA VAL A 93 -6.48 25.50 3.36
C VAL A 93 -4.98 25.51 3.11
N GLN A 94 -4.22 25.30 4.18
CA GLN A 94 -2.76 25.23 4.14
C GLN A 94 -2.30 24.40 5.34
N LEU A 95 -1.32 23.52 5.15
CA LEU A 95 -0.69 22.83 6.28
C LEU A 95 0.18 23.82 7.08
N ALA A 96 0.15 23.70 8.40
CA ALA A 96 1.02 24.48 9.28
C ALA A 96 2.50 24.13 9.11
N ARG A 97 2.78 22.91 8.70
CA ARG A 97 4.10 22.40 8.35
C ARG A 97 3.98 21.52 7.09
N PRO A 98 4.85 21.71 6.09
CA PRO A 98 4.93 20.79 4.95
C PRO A 98 5.21 19.38 5.40
N LEU A 99 4.71 18.40 4.65
CA LEU A 99 5.12 17.00 4.75
C LEU A 99 6.49 16.81 4.09
N ASP A 100 7.18 15.74 4.47
CA ASP A 100 8.43 15.33 3.83
C ASP A 100 8.17 14.42 2.61
N TRP A 101 7.03 13.72 2.61
CA TRP A 101 6.63 12.81 1.52
C TRP A 101 5.12 12.60 1.49
N MET A 102 4.60 12.16 0.34
CA MET A 102 3.20 11.77 0.19
C MET A 102 3.02 10.75 -0.94
N VAL A 103 1.98 9.93 -0.81
CA VAL A 103 1.46 9.05 -1.86
C VAL A 103 0.02 9.46 -2.17
N VAL A 104 -0.27 9.75 -3.43
CA VAL A 104 -1.65 9.74 -3.93
C VAL A 104 -2.01 8.28 -4.20
N ALA A 105 -2.94 7.74 -3.43
CA ALA A 105 -3.33 6.34 -3.44
C ALA A 105 -4.78 6.18 -3.92
N ASP A 106 -5.15 6.86 -5.00
CA ASP A 106 -6.49 6.74 -5.58
C ASP A 106 -6.85 5.28 -5.88
N HIS A 107 -8.10 4.91 -5.66
CA HIS A 107 -8.60 3.58 -6.03
C HIS A 107 -8.28 3.25 -7.49
N SER A 108 -7.58 2.14 -7.74
CA SER A 108 -7.26 1.70 -9.09
C SER A 108 -8.51 1.25 -9.85
N ASP A 109 -9.46 0.68 -9.15
CA ASP A 109 -10.72 0.28 -9.74
C ASP A 109 -11.55 1.50 -10.13
N MET A 110 -11.91 1.56 -11.40
CA MET A 110 -12.75 2.62 -11.96
C MET A 110 -12.21 4.05 -11.74
N MET A 111 -10.87 4.22 -11.63
CA MET A 111 -10.28 5.54 -11.42
C MET A 111 -10.72 6.54 -12.50
N GLY A 112 -11.13 7.73 -12.05
CA GLY A 112 -11.64 8.79 -12.91
C GLY A 112 -13.14 8.74 -13.21
N ILE A 113 -13.85 7.64 -12.92
CA ILE A 113 -15.28 7.52 -13.24
C ILE A 113 -16.14 8.58 -12.54
N ALA A 114 -15.84 8.90 -11.28
CA ALA A 114 -16.58 9.91 -10.52
C ALA A 114 -16.53 11.29 -11.21
N THR A 115 -15.35 11.66 -11.71
CA THR A 115 -15.15 12.88 -12.49
C THR A 115 -15.93 12.85 -13.80
N ASP A 116 -15.90 11.73 -14.51
CA ASP A 116 -16.59 11.56 -15.79
C ASP A 116 -18.12 11.53 -15.65
N ILE A 117 -18.64 10.92 -14.58
CA ILE A 117 -20.06 10.97 -14.23
C ILE A 117 -20.50 12.43 -14.00
N LYS A 118 -19.76 13.18 -13.21
CA LYS A 118 -20.08 14.60 -12.94
C LYS A 118 -20.04 15.45 -14.20
N LYS A 119 -19.06 15.20 -15.09
CA LYS A 119 -18.93 15.91 -16.38
C LYS A 119 -19.96 15.48 -17.43
N GLY A 120 -20.52 14.26 -17.32
CA GLY A 120 -21.38 13.68 -18.34
C GLY A 120 -20.63 13.39 -19.63
N THR A 121 -19.52 12.65 -19.53
CA THR A 121 -18.74 12.27 -20.71
C THR A 121 -19.52 11.33 -21.63
N PRO A 122 -19.19 11.26 -22.95
CA PRO A 122 -19.97 10.50 -23.93
C PRO A 122 -20.16 9.01 -23.56
N ASN A 123 -19.14 8.36 -23.00
CA ASN A 123 -19.23 6.95 -22.55
C ASN A 123 -20.19 6.78 -21.37
N ILE A 124 -20.20 7.71 -20.41
CA ILE A 124 -21.16 7.72 -19.30
C ILE A 124 -22.58 7.91 -19.83
N LEU A 125 -22.82 8.92 -20.68
CA LEU A 125 -24.16 9.24 -21.18
C LEU A 125 -24.70 8.18 -22.16
N ALA A 126 -23.83 7.43 -22.83
CA ALA A 126 -24.22 6.31 -23.69
C ALA A 126 -24.71 5.08 -22.91
N ASN A 127 -24.35 4.96 -21.62
CA ASN A 127 -24.78 3.88 -20.76
C ASN A 127 -26.00 4.32 -19.93
N ALA A 128 -27.07 3.52 -19.90
CA ALA A 128 -28.31 3.88 -19.19
C ALA A 128 -28.07 4.14 -17.70
N LYS A 129 -27.28 3.28 -17.03
CA LYS A 129 -26.95 3.42 -15.59
C LYS A 129 -25.98 4.58 -15.35
N GLY A 130 -25.00 4.76 -16.22
CA GLY A 130 -24.09 5.92 -16.19
C GLY A 130 -24.84 7.24 -16.32
N LYS A 131 -25.83 7.30 -17.24
CA LYS A 131 -26.68 8.47 -17.38
C LYS A 131 -27.57 8.72 -16.16
N GLU A 132 -28.13 7.67 -15.55
CA GLU A 132 -28.90 7.78 -14.30
C GLU A 132 -28.06 8.41 -13.19
N TRP A 133 -26.83 7.92 -12.98
CA TRP A 133 -25.90 8.50 -12.01
C TRP A 133 -25.57 9.96 -12.35
N HIS A 134 -25.25 10.27 -13.62
CA HIS A 134 -25.00 11.65 -14.05
C HIS A 134 -26.16 12.60 -13.72
N ASP A 135 -27.40 12.20 -14.07
CA ASP A 135 -28.59 12.99 -13.83
C ASP A 135 -28.83 13.21 -12.32
N ALA A 136 -28.55 12.22 -11.49
CA ALA A 136 -28.64 12.31 -10.03
C ALA A 136 -27.58 13.26 -9.44
N PHE A 137 -26.31 13.15 -9.88
CA PHE A 137 -25.25 14.09 -9.47
C PHE A 137 -25.56 15.53 -9.88
N LYS A 138 -26.16 15.72 -11.07
CA LYS A 138 -26.59 17.05 -11.52
C LYS A 138 -27.70 17.66 -10.66
N LYS A 139 -28.58 16.82 -10.10
CA LYS A 139 -29.60 17.29 -9.12
C LYS A 139 -28.98 17.69 -7.80
N GLY A 140 -27.87 17.06 -7.41
CA GLY A 140 -27.18 17.30 -6.14
C GLY A 140 -27.92 16.82 -4.90
N GLY A 141 -27.42 17.19 -3.72
CA GLY A 141 -28.05 16.87 -2.44
C GLY A 141 -28.24 15.36 -2.23
N GLN A 142 -29.41 14.96 -1.73
CA GLN A 142 -29.73 13.56 -1.43
C GLN A 142 -29.61 12.67 -2.67
N ALA A 143 -30.07 13.12 -3.85
CA ALA A 143 -29.99 12.32 -5.08
C ALA A 143 -28.56 11.96 -5.46
N ALA A 144 -27.61 12.89 -5.30
CA ALA A 144 -26.19 12.63 -5.55
C ALA A 144 -25.61 11.64 -4.53
N GLY A 145 -25.99 11.76 -3.24
CA GLY A 145 -25.59 10.81 -2.21
C GLY A 145 -26.10 9.39 -2.48
N GLU A 146 -27.38 9.25 -2.84
CA GLU A 146 -27.98 7.96 -3.20
C GLU A 146 -27.28 7.33 -4.42
N ALA A 147 -26.94 8.12 -5.45
CA ALA A 147 -26.21 7.66 -6.62
C ALA A 147 -24.79 7.23 -6.29
N ALA A 148 -24.11 7.93 -5.36
CA ALA A 148 -22.78 7.53 -4.90
C ALA A 148 -22.82 6.17 -4.20
N PHE A 149 -23.74 5.96 -3.28
CA PHE A 149 -23.92 4.68 -2.59
C PHE A 149 -24.34 3.56 -3.57
N ASP A 150 -25.24 3.84 -4.51
CA ASP A 150 -25.64 2.88 -5.53
C ASP A 150 -24.46 2.41 -6.39
N LEU A 151 -23.58 3.34 -6.80
CA LEU A 151 -22.37 2.95 -7.56
C LEU A 151 -21.43 2.09 -6.70
N ILE A 152 -21.17 2.48 -5.45
CA ILE A 152 -20.32 1.71 -4.53
C ILE A 152 -20.91 0.32 -4.28
N GLN A 153 -22.22 0.21 -4.10
CA GLN A 153 -22.89 -1.08 -3.94
C GLN A 153 -22.78 -1.94 -5.20
N ASN A 154 -23.04 -1.37 -6.38
CA ASN A 154 -22.87 -2.10 -7.65
C ASN A 154 -21.41 -2.57 -7.81
N PHE A 155 -20.43 -1.74 -7.42
CA PHE A 155 -19.02 -2.11 -7.45
C PHE A 155 -18.72 -3.31 -6.54
N SER A 156 -19.12 -3.25 -5.26
CA SER A 156 -18.87 -4.32 -4.29
C SER A 156 -19.57 -5.64 -4.62
N GLN A 157 -20.71 -5.57 -5.30
CA GLN A 157 -21.48 -6.72 -5.75
C GLN A 157 -21.11 -7.20 -7.16
N MET A 158 -20.17 -6.53 -7.84
CA MET A 158 -19.75 -6.81 -9.23
C MET A 158 -20.91 -6.74 -10.23
N THR A 159 -21.82 -5.78 -10.05
CA THR A 159 -22.99 -5.53 -10.90
C THR A 159 -22.92 -4.23 -11.67
N VAL A 160 -21.77 -3.55 -11.67
CA VAL A 160 -21.51 -2.40 -12.54
C VAL A 160 -21.67 -2.86 -14.00
N PRO A 161 -22.35 -2.09 -14.87
CA PRO A 161 -22.49 -2.44 -16.28
C PRO A 161 -21.16 -2.78 -16.94
N GLU A 162 -21.10 -3.93 -17.63
CA GLU A 162 -19.88 -4.48 -18.22
C GLU A 162 -19.12 -3.47 -19.11
N GLN A 163 -19.87 -2.65 -19.89
CA GLN A 163 -19.28 -1.63 -20.72
C GLN A 163 -18.54 -0.57 -19.91
N LEU A 164 -19.09 -0.15 -18.77
CA LEU A 164 -18.42 0.82 -17.89
C LEU A 164 -17.20 0.17 -17.21
N VAL A 165 -17.29 -1.09 -16.79
CA VAL A 165 -16.11 -1.82 -16.28
C VAL A 165 -15.02 -1.84 -17.34
N ALA A 166 -15.36 -2.17 -18.59
CA ALA A 166 -14.38 -2.21 -19.69
C ALA A 166 -13.74 -0.83 -19.97
N ASP A 167 -14.55 0.24 -19.95
CA ASP A 167 -14.07 1.60 -20.21
C ASP A 167 -13.08 2.10 -19.14
N TYR A 168 -13.20 1.61 -17.89
CA TYR A 168 -12.39 2.01 -16.74
C TYR A 168 -11.48 0.89 -16.20
N SER A 169 -11.15 -0.09 -17.04
CA SER A 169 -10.22 -1.20 -16.69
C SER A 169 -8.85 -1.03 -17.35
N PRO A 170 -7.82 -1.71 -16.83
CA PRO A 170 -6.49 -1.75 -17.41
C PRO A 170 -6.49 -1.99 -18.93
N GLY A 171 -5.70 -1.23 -19.66
CA GLY A 171 -5.61 -1.27 -21.12
C GLY A 171 -6.64 -0.38 -21.84
N SER A 172 -7.66 0.16 -21.18
CA SER A 172 -8.56 1.14 -21.78
C SER A 172 -7.90 2.52 -21.88
N LYS A 173 -8.37 3.33 -22.84
CA LYS A 173 -7.84 4.70 -23.03
C LYS A 173 -8.07 5.60 -21.82
N VAL A 174 -9.22 5.45 -21.16
CA VAL A 174 -9.56 6.25 -19.95
C VAL A 174 -8.63 5.87 -18.82
N PHE A 175 -8.53 4.58 -18.53
CA PHE A 175 -7.67 4.08 -17.44
C PHE A 175 -6.21 4.50 -17.62
N THR A 176 -5.64 4.23 -18.81
CA THR A 176 -4.24 4.59 -19.11
C THR A 176 -3.99 6.09 -18.99
N LYS A 177 -4.97 6.93 -19.41
CA LYS A 177 -4.85 8.39 -19.28
C LYS A 177 -4.84 8.83 -17.83
N VAL A 178 -5.77 8.31 -17.01
CA VAL A 178 -5.86 8.70 -15.59
C VAL A 178 -4.65 8.18 -14.81
N TRP A 179 -4.22 6.93 -15.04
CA TRP A 179 -3.00 6.42 -14.43
C TRP A 179 -1.77 7.28 -14.77
N LYS A 180 -1.65 7.65 -16.04
CA LYS A 180 -0.56 8.55 -16.46
C LYS A 180 -0.65 9.92 -15.79
N GLU A 181 -1.84 10.48 -15.60
CA GLU A 181 -2.04 11.76 -14.90
C GLU A 181 -1.55 11.67 -13.44
N ILE A 182 -1.88 10.60 -12.73
CA ILE A 182 -1.40 10.36 -11.35
C ILE A 182 0.13 10.28 -11.32
N VAL A 183 0.72 9.48 -12.22
CA VAL A 183 2.17 9.30 -12.30
C VAL A 183 2.89 10.60 -12.68
N ASP A 184 2.40 11.32 -13.70
CA ASP A 184 3.01 12.58 -14.14
C ASP A 184 3.01 13.64 -13.02
N ASN A 185 1.94 13.70 -12.22
CA ASN A 185 1.87 14.62 -11.08
C ASN A 185 2.83 14.22 -9.95
N ALA A 186 2.98 12.93 -9.67
CA ALA A 186 3.99 12.47 -8.71
C ALA A 186 5.40 12.89 -9.16
N GLU A 187 5.76 12.68 -10.43
CA GLU A 187 7.05 13.10 -10.98
C GLU A 187 7.24 14.63 -10.94
N LEU A 188 6.20 15.38 -11.28
CA LEU A 188 6.23 16.86 -11.28
C LEU A 188 6.57 17.42 -9.90
N HIS A 189 6.04 16.82 -8.85
CA HIS A 189 6.18 17.28 -7.47
C HIS A 189 7.31 16.60 -6.70
N ASN A 190 7.93 15.54 -7.24
CA ASN A 190 9.04 14.86 -6.61
C ASN A 190 10.31 15.70 -6.68
N GLU A 191 10.78 16.18 -5.53
CA GLU A 191 11.98 17.00 -5.40
C GLU A 191 12.94 16.35 -4.40
N PRO A 192 13.87 15.49 -4.86
CA PRO A 192 14.76 14.74 -3.97
C PRO A 192 15.52 15.63 -3.00
N GLY A 193 15.46 15.29 -1.72
CA GLY A 193 16.07 16.05 -0.63
C GLY A 193 15.18 17.12 0.01
N LEU A 194 14.03 17.45 -0.59
CA LEU A 194 13.04 18.37 -0.04
C LEU A 194 11.68 17.69 0.18
N PHE A 195 11.16 17.02 -0.83
CA PHE A 195 9.87 16.34 -0.78
C PHE A 195 9.89 15.10 -1.69
N THR A 196 9.41 13.98 -1.19
CA THR A 196 9.25 12.76 -2.00
C THR A 196 7.78 12.55 -2.35
N ALA A 197 7.46 12.65 -3.64
CA ALA A 197 6.17 12.24 -4.16
C ALA A 197 6.29 10.79 -4.65
N PHE A 198 5.79 9.84 -3.87
CA PHE A 198 5.76 8.45 -4.30
C PHE A 198 4.62 8.21 -5.28
N ILE A 199 4.87 7.42 -6.30
CA ILE A 199 3.82 6.87 -7.15
C ILE A 199 3.12 5.74 -6.39
N GLY A 200 1.79 5.71 -6.42
CA GLY A 200 1.01 4.68 -5.76
C GLY A 200 -0.42 4.60 -6.27
N TYR A 201 -1.13 3.61 -5.81
CA TYR A 201 -2.57 3.44 -6.01
C TYR A 201 -3.14 2.52 -4.93
N GLU A 202 -4.46 2.51 -4.76
CA GLU A 202 -5.12 1.56 -3.88
C GLU A 202 -5.82 0.45 -4.68
N TRP A 203 -5.42 -0.79 -4.45
CA TRP A 203 -6.12 -1.97 -4.93
C TRP A 203 -7.37 -2.23 -4.07
N THR A 204 -8.55 -2.16 -4.69
CA THR A 204 -9.84 -1.94 -4.03
C THR A 204 -10.62 -3.25 -3.86
N SER A 205 -10.06 -4.25 -3.24
CA SER A 205 -10.77 -5.51 -3.02
C SER A 205 -11.82 -5.37 -1.91
N VAL A 206 -13.10 -5.46 -2.28
CA VAL A 206 -14.23 -5.30 -1.36
C VAL A 206 -15.33 -6.35 -1.59
N PRO A 207 -15.00 -7.66 -1.61
CA PRO A 207 -16.00 -8.68 -1.89
C PRO A 207 -17.11 -8.66 -0.83
N LYS A 208 -18.35 -8.45 -1.24
CA LYS A 208 -19.54 -8.36 -0.36
C LYS A 208 -19.42 -7.33 0.77
N GLY A 209 -18.74 -6.22 0.53
CA GLY A 209 -18.55 -5.17 1.53
C GLY A 209 -17.36 -5.41 2.49
N PHE A 210 -16.68 -6.55 2.44
CA PHE A 210 -15.52 -6.83 3.29
C PHE A 210 -14.28 -6.12 2.80
N ASN A 211 -13.71 -5.28 3.64
CA ASN A 211 -12.50 -4.53 3.28
C ASN A 211 -11.28 -5.44 3.20
N LEU A 212 -10.77 -5.63 1.98
CA LEU A 212 -9.50 -6.29 1.71
C LEU A 212 -8.56 -5.37 0.91
N HIS A 213 -8.71 -4.05 1.06
CA HIS A 213 -7.94 -3.04 0.33
C HIS A 213 -6.46 -3.08 0.67
N ARG A 214 -5.61 -2.71 -0.28
CA ARG A 214 -4.17 -2.52 -0.12
C ARG A 214 -3.71 -1.32 -0.90
N ASN A 215 -2.95 -0.45 -0.25
CA ASN A 215 -2.18 0.56 -0.96
C ASN A 215 -0.93 -0.06 -1.53
N VAL A 216 -0.64 0.26 -2.78
CA VAL A 216 0.56 -0.19 -3.50
C VAL A 216 1.44 1.02 -3.75
N ILE A 217 2.70 0.94 -3.29
CA ILE A 217 3.67 2.04 -3.39
C ILE A 217 4.88 1.60 -4.20
N PHE A 218 5.24 2.41 -5.17
CA PHE A 218 6.41 2.21 -6.02
C PHE A 218 7.62 2.96 -5.46
N ARG A 219 8.77 2.28 -5.44
CA ARG A 219 10.04 2.95 -5.20
C ARG A 219 10.54 3.70 -6.44
N ASP A 220 10.05 3.31 -7.59
CA ASP A 220 10.58 3.69 -8.89
C ASP A 220 9.83 4.91 -9.46
N ASN A 221 10.41 5.51 -10.49
CA ASN A 221 9.86 6.62 -11.25
C ASN A 221 8.89 6.16 -12.36
N ALA A 222 8.37 7.13 -13.13
CA ALA A 222 7.45 6.92 -14.24
C ALA A 222 7.95 5.92 -15.28
N ASP A 223 9.26 5.88 -15.57
CA ASP A 223 9.85 4.98 -16.59
C ASP A 223 9.52 3.51 -16.31
N LYS A 224 9.37 3.14 -15.03
CA LYS A 224 9.01 1.79 -14.63
C LYS A 224 7.52 1.68 -14.29
N ALA A 225 6.96 2.62 -13.56
CA ALA A 225 5.57 2.57 -13.11
C ALA A 225 4.57 2.51 -14.28
N LEU A 226 4.86 3.17 -15.39
CA LEU A 226 4.02 3.17 -16.58
C LEU A 226 4.16 1.92 -17.50
N GLN A 227 5.05 0.98 -17.18
CA GLN A 227 5.19 -0.25 -17.96
C GLN A 227 4.12 -1.31 -17.66
N VAL A 228 3.43 -1.16 -16.50
CA VAL A 228 2.39 -2.09 -16.05
C VAL A 228 1.24 -1.28 -15.49
N ASP A 229 0.05 -1.47 -16.03
CA ASP A 229 -1.15 -0.85 -15.46
C ASP A 229 -1.41 -1.37 -14.04
N PRO A 230 -1.95 -0.55 -13.13
CA PRO A 230 -2.35 -0.97 -11.78
C PRO A 230 -3.23 -2.22 -11.75
N ALA A 231 -3.05 -3.06 -10.73
CA ALA A 231 -3.96 -4.16 -10.47
C ALA A 231 -5.37 -3.64 -10.12
N THR A 232 -6.40 -4.31 -10.63
CA THR A 232 -7.81 -4.02 -10.34
C THR A 232 -8.53 -5.26 -9.84
N THR A 233 -9.78 -5.12 -9.42
CA THR A 233 -10.54 -6.23 -8.82
C THR A 233 -11.68 -6.74 -9.71
N GLN A 234 -12.16 -5.92 -10.65
CA GLN A 234 -13.29 -6.29 -11.49
C GLN A 234 -12.87 -7.25 -12.63
N PRO A 235 -13.62 -8.36 -12.83
CA PRO A 235 -13.43 -9.22 -14.00
C PRO A 235 -13.68 -8.48 -15.32
N PRO A 236 -13.07 -8.92 -16.43
CA PRO A 236 -12.18 -10.08 -16.57
C PRO A 236 -10.71 -9.77 -16.27
N THR A 237 -10.34 -8.52 -16.07
CA THR A 237 -8.94 -8.08 -15.93
C THR A 237 -8.43 -8.11 -14.49
N GLY A 238 -9.32 -8.13 -13.50
CA GLY A 238 -9.00 -8.06 -12.10
C GLY A 238 -9.48 -9.27 -11.27
N SER A 239 -9.14 -9.28 -10.00
CA SER A 239 -9.59 -10.26 -9.01
C SER A 239 -9.57 -9.65 -7.62
N THR A 240 -10.51 -10.04 -6.76
CA THR A 240 -10.55 -9.66 -5.34
C THR A 240 -9.65 -10.54 -4.44
N ASP A 241 -8.96 -11.55 -4.99
CA ASP A 241 -8.07 -12.43 -4.24
C ASP A 241 -6.71 -11.74 -4.00
N PRO A 242 -6.24 -11.57 -2.76
CA PRO A 242 -4.91 -11.03 -2.49
C PRO A 242 -3.76 -11.77 -3.18
N LYS A 243 -3.91 -13.07 -3.46
CA LYS A 243 -2.93 -13.83 -4.24
C LYS A 243 -2.77 -13.30 -5.67
N TYR A 244 -3.83 -12.73 -6.24
CA TYR A 244 -3.74 -12.05 -7.54
C TYR A 244 -2.86 -10.80 -7.44
N LEU A 245 -3.05 -9.98 -6.39
CA LEU A 245 -2.21 -8.82 -6.16
C LEU A 245 -0.74 -9.22 -5.98
N TYR A 246 -0.44 -10.25 -5.19
CA TYR A 246 0.95 -10.71 -5.00
C TYR A 246 1.62 -11.15 -6.30
N LYS A 247 0.88 -11.83 -7.20
CA LYS A 247 1.36 -12.17 -8.55
C LYS A 247 1.59 -10.93 -9.39
N TRP A 248 0.75 -9.92 -9.27
CA TRP A 248 0.91 -8.65 -9.97
C TRP A 248 2.19 -7.92 -9.48
N LEU A 249 2.43 -7.87 -8.16
CA LEU A 249 3.65 -7.27 -7.58
C LEU A 249 4.92 -7.99 -8.06
N GLU A 250 4.90 -9.31 -8.08
CA GLU A 250 6.00 -10.13 -8.61
C GLU A 250 6.24 -9.89 -10.11
N ASN A 251 5.16 -9.81 -10.89
CA ASN A 251 5.24 -9.50 -12.32
C ASN A 251 5.82 -8.10 -12.58
N TYR A 252 5.40 -7.10 -11.78
CA TYR A 252 5.97 -5.75 -11.88
C TYR A 252 7.48 -5.76 -11.66
N GLU A 253 7.97 -6.35 -10.55
CA GLU A 253 9.40 -6.42 -10.26
C GLU A 253 10.18 -7.20 -11.33
N SER A 254 9.64 -8.34 -11.79
CA SER A 254 10.31 -9.17 -12.80
C SER A 254 10.35 -8.52 -14.18
N LYS A 255 9.29 -7.83 -14.58
CA LYS A 255 9.20 -7.16 -15.89
C LYS A 255 10.02 -5.88 -15.97
N THR A 256 10.01 -5.08 -14.90
CA THR A 256 10.57 -3.72 -14.91
C THR A 256 11.94 -3.62 -14.24
N GLY A 257 12.34 -4.63 -13.46
CA GLY A 257 13.48 -4.55 -12.54
C GLY A 257 13.29 -3.49 -11.44
N GLY A 258 12.04 -3.08 -11.20
CA GLY A 258 11.65 -2.13 -10.18
C GLY A 258 11.50 -2.74 -8.79
N ARG A 259 10.95 -1.95 -7.87
CA ARG A 259 10.60 -2.36 -6.52
C ARG A 259 9.25 -1.77 -6.14
N VAL A 260 8.44 -2.61 -5.53
CA VAL A 260 7.08 -2.26 -5.10
C VAL A 260 6.74 -3.03 -3.83
N PHE A 261 5.89 -2.46 -3.00
CA PHE A 261 5.29 -3.16 -1.87
C PHE A 261 3.85 -2.74 -1.70
N ALA A 262 3.09 -3.48 -0.90
CA ALA A 262 1.74 -3.14 -0.51
C ALA A 262 1.61 -3.08 1.00
N PHE A 263 0.55 -2.46 1.50
CA PHE A 263 0.13 -2.57 2.89
C PHE A 263 -1.39 -2.53 2.98
N ALA A 264 -1.92 -3.30 3.92
CA ALA A 264 -3.35 -3.34 4.20
C ALA A 264 -3.76 -2.22 5.15
N HIS A 265 -5.04 -1.88 5.12
CA HIS A 265 -5.65 -0.92 6.04
C HIS A 265 -7.10 -1.32 6.36
N ASN A 266 -7.65 -0.76 7.43
CA ASN A 266 -9.01 -1.04 7.88
C ASN A 266 -9.36 -2.55 7.95
N GLY A 267 -8.49 -3.35 8.56
CA GLY A 267 -8.81 -4.71 8.93
C GLY A 267 -10.08 -4.80 9.78
N ASN A 268 -10.31 -3.75 10.59
CA ASN A 268 -11.51 -3.56 11.40
C ASN A 268 -12.85 -3.57 10.60
N LEU A 269 -12.82 -3.47 9.28
CA LEU A 269 -14.00 -3.50 8.39
C LEU A 269 -13.97 -4.70 7.43
N SER A 270 -13.22 -5.75 7.76
CA SER A 270 -13.04 -6.93 6.91
C SER A 270 -13.87 -8.14 7.32
N ASN A 271 -14.62 -8.08 8.41
CA ASN A 271 -15.27 -9.24 9.04
C ASN A 271 -14.30 -10.40 9.32
N GLY A 272 -13.06 -10.08 9.69
CA GLY A 272 -12.01 -11.06 9.97
C GLY A 272 -11.32 -11.65 8.75
N TRP A 273 -11.56 -11.13 7.55
CA TRP A 273 -10.95 -11.63 6.33
C TRP A 273 -9.63 -10.97 5.97
N MET A 274 -9.25 -9.85 6.62
CA MET A 274 -7.98 -9.19 6.38
C MET A 274 -6.79 -10.05 6.83
N PHE A 275 -6.90 -10.66 8.02
CA PHE A 275 -5.86 -11.51 8.63
C PHE A 275 -6.37 -12.92 8.87
N PRO A 276 -6.70 -13.68 7.81
CA PRO A 276 -7.28 -15.00 7.95
C PRO A 276 -6.29 -15.97 8.60
N THR A 277 -6.79 -16.83 9.53
CA THR A 277 -5.97 -17.80 10.26
C THR A 277 -5.90 -19.18 9.58
N ASP A 278 -7.00 -19.60 8.95
CA ASP A 278 -7.12 -20.94 8.36
C ASP A 278 -7.30 -20.89 6.84
N LYS A 279 -8.25 -20.08 6.38
CA LYS A 279 -8.62 -19.96 4.97
C LYS A 279 -8.85 -18.50 4.60
N THR A 280 -8.39 -18.12 3.41
CA THR A 280 -8.72 -16.83 2.81
C THR A 280 -10.20 -16.75 2.48
N TYR A 281 -10.72 -15.54 2.24
CA TYR A 281 -12.08 -15.32 1.76
C TYR A 281 -12.42 -16.19 0.52
N HIS A 282 -11.46 -16.40 -0.36
CA HIS A 282 -11.62 -17.23 -1.58
C HIS A 282 -11.42 -18.74 -1.33
N GLY A 283 -11.33 -19.19 -0.07
CA GLY A 283 -11.22 -20.60 0.30
C GLY A 283 -9.82 -21.19 0.17
N GLY A 284 -8.81 -20.40 -0.19
CA GLY A 284 -7.41 -20.83 -0.19
C GLY A 284 -6.91 -21.09 1.23
N VAL A 285 -6.08 -22.12 1.41
CA VAL A 285 -5.45 -22.43 2.71
C VAL A 285 -4.43 -21.34 3.06
N VAL A 286 -4.42 -20.92 4.34
CA VAL A 286 -3.36 -20.09 4.91
C VAL A 286 -2.21 -21.00 5.31
N ASP A 287 -1.37 -21.30 4.35
CA ASP A 287 -0.18 -22.14 4.50
C ASP A 287 1.11 -21.29 4.56
N LYS A 288 2.24 -21.99 4.70
CA LYS A 288 3.56 -21.35 4.74
C LYS A 288 3.84 -20.51 3.48
N GLU A 289 3.38 -20.95 2.31
CA GLU A 289 3.58 -20.21 1.06
C GLU A 289 2.82 -18.90 1.08
N TYR A 290 1.52 -18.92 1.45
CA TYR A 290 0.71 -17.73 1.59
C TYR A 290 1.31 -16.71 2.58
N VAL A 291 1.71 -17.19 3.78
CA VAL A 291 2.31 -16.33 4.81
C VAL A 291 3.64 -15.74 4.34
N THR A 292 4.47 -16.53 3.64
CA THR A 292 5.74 -16.05 3.09
C THR A 292 5.53 -14.98 2.02
N GLN A 293 4.56 -15.15 1.13
CA GLN A 293 4.20 -14.15 0.12
C GLN A 293 3.67 -12.88 0.77
N ARG A 294 2.78 -13.01 1.74
CA ARG A 294 2.25 -11.87 2.47
C ARG A 294 3.35 -11.08 3.18
N ALA A 295 4.21 -11.75 3.95
CA ALA A 295 5.33 -11.11 4.65
C ALA A 295 6.31 -10.41 3.71
N LYS A 296 6.47 -10.93 2.48
CA LYS A 296 7.30 -10.31 1.45
C LYS A 296 6.68 -9.01 0.92
N TRP A 297 5.39 -9.04 0.62
CA TRP A 297 4.71 -7.97 -0.12
C TRP A 297 4.01 -6.95 0.76
N GLU A 298 3.60 -7.33 1.99
CA GLU A 298 2.91 -6.48 2.96
C GLU A 298 3.76 -6.31 4.24
N PRO A 299 4.91 -5.59 4.19
CA PRO A 299 5.79 -5.42 5.35
C PRO A 299 5.26 -4.40 6.37
N HIS A 300 4.19 -3.69 6.05
CA HIS A 300 3.58 -2.64 6.87
C HIS A 300 2.06 -2.83 6.95
N TYR A 301 1.46 -2.17 7.94
CA TYR A 301 0.03 -2.07 8.13
C TYR A 301 -0.31 -0.64 8.59
N GLU A 302 -1.39 -0.06 8.05
CA GLU A 302 -1.93 1.21 8.53
C GLU A 302 -2.80 0.94 9.75
N ILE A 303 -2.41 1.46 10.91
CA ILE A 303 -3.00 1.11 12.20
C ILE A 303 -4.33 1.82 12.46
N THR A 304 -4.49 3.08 12.03
CA THR A 304 -5.70 3.85 12.26
C THR A 304 -5.95 4.89 11.19
N GLN A 305 -7.20 5.25 10.97
CA GLN A 305 -7.64 6.30 10.07
C GLN A 305 -9.07 6.76 10.41
N ILE A 306 -9.65 7.68 9.61
CA ILE A 306 -11.01 8.20 9.79
C ILE A 306 -12.11 7.12 9.84
N LYS A 307 -11.89 5.92 9.27
CA LYS A 307 -12.80 4.78 9.31
C LYS A 307 -12.55 3.83 10.50
N GLY A 308 -11.91 4.32 11.55
CA GLY A 308 -11.67 3.62 12.80
C GLY A 308 -10.30 2.96 12.93
N ASP A 309 -10.04 2.46 14.13
CA ASP A 309 -8.80 1.79 14.49
C ASP A 309 -8.76 0.34 14.02
N GLY A 310 -7.61 -0.10 13.54
CA GLY A 310 -7.31 -1.46 13.16
C GLY A 310 -6.14 -2.09 13.94
N GLU A 311 -5.58 -1.37 14.94
CA GLU A 311 -4.42 -1.83 15.70
C GLU A 311 -4.79 -2.75 16.85
N ALA A 312 -5.74 -2.33 17.70
CA ALA A 312 -6.08 -2.99 18.93
C ALA A 312 -7.59 -3.06 19.19
N HIS A 313 -8.00 -4.02 20.02
CA HIS A 313 -9.37 -4.15 20.49
C HIS A 313 -9.38 -4.67 21.93
N PRO A 314 -10.24 -4.17 22.86
CA PRO A 314 -10.22 -4.56 24.26
C PRO A 314 -10.35 -6.07 24.51
N ALA A 315 -11.08 -6.78 23.64
CA ALA A 315 -11.22 -8.24 23.77
C ALA A 315 -9.92 -9.02 23.43
N LEU A 316 -8.98 -8.42 22.68
CA LEU A 316 -7.70 -9.03 22.30
C LEU A 316 -6.53 -8.47 23.11
N SER A 317 -6.65 -7.23 23.56
CA SER A 317 -5.63 -6.50 24.33
C SER A 317 -6.24 -5.93 25.62
N PRO A 318 -6.67 -6.79 26.59
CA PRO A 318 -7.41 -6.34 27.76
C PRO A 318 -6.59 -5.50 28.75
N ASP A 319 -5.26 -5.54 28.66
CA ASP A 319 -4.34 -4.80 29.51
C ASP A 319 -3.85 -3.48 28.85
N ASP A 320 -4.35 -3.15 27.68
CA ASP A 320 -4.05 -1.89 26.98
C ASP A 320 -5.15 -0.87 27.26
N ASP A 321 -4.82 0.19 27.99
CA ASP A 321 -5.74 1.27 28.36
C ASP A 321 -6.30 2.06 27.15
N PHE A 322 -5.72 1.91 25.97
CA PHE A 322 -6.13 2.59 24.74
C PHE A 322 -6.75 1.65 23.70
N ALA A 323 -6.92 0.36 24.01
CA ALA A 323 -7.45 -0.61 23.05
C ALA A 323 -8.89 -0.34 22.60
N ASP A 324 -9.63 0.53 23.29
CA ASP A 324 -11.00 0.95 22.93
C ASP A 324 -11.04 2.23 22.09
N TYR A 325 -9.86 2.80 21.74
CA TYR A 325 -9.78 4.04 20.97
C TYR A 325 -10.34 3.84 19.57
N GLU A 326 -11.33 4.65 19.18
CA GLU A 326 -11.97 4.65 17.84
C GLU A 326 -12.37 3.28 17.28
N ASN A 327 -12.67 2.31 18.13
CA ASN A 327 -13.22 1.04 17.68
C ASN A 327 -14.66 1.22 17.14
N TRP A 328 -14.91 0.72 15.94
CA TRP A 328 -16.24 0.73 15.36
C TRP A 328 -16.96 -0.58 15.62
N ALA A 329 -18.26 -0.52 15.90
CA ALA A 329 -19.10 -1.71 16.12
C ALA A 329 -19.45 -2.47 14.83
N VAL A 330 -19.29 -1.83 13.66
CA VAL A 330 -19.56 -2.44 12.35
C VAL A 330 -18.31 -3.19 11.85
N GLY A 331 -18.52 -4.29 11.14
CA GLY A 331 -17.49 -5.19 10.68
C GLY A 331 -17.17 -5.12 9.19
N ASN A 332 -17.94 -4.35 8.39
CA ASN A 332 -17.71 -4.22 6.95
C ASN A 332 -17.99 -2.80 6.43
N LEU A 333 -17.52 -2.49 5.21
CA LEU A 333 -17.58 -1.15 4.63
C LEU A 333 -19.00 -0.69 4.26
N ASP A 334 -19.92 -1.60 3.95
CA ASP A 334 -21.32 -1.26 3.64
C ASP A 334 -22.19 -1.12 4.88
N LEU A 335 -21.59 -1.27 6.07
CA LEU A 335 -22.23 -1.12 7.40
C LEU A 335 -23.38 -2.10 7.65
N SER A 336 -23.45 -3.20 6.91
CA SER A 336 -24.54 -4.18 6.98
C SER A 336 -24.35 -5.22 8.09
N GLU A 337 -23.13 -5.40 8.59
CA GLU A 337 -22.78 -6.41 9.58
C GLU A 337 -22.15 -5.79 10.82
N LEU A 338 -22.56 -6.28 12.00
CA LEU A 338 -21.92 -5.94 13.27
C LEU A 338 -20.78 -6.92 13.55
N LYS A 339 -19.74 -6.41 14.23
CA LYS A 339 -18.64 -7.23 14.70
C LYS A 339 -19.11 -8.32 15.65
N THR A 340 -18.49 -9.48 15.53
CA THR A 340 -18.61 -10.56 16.51
C THR A 340 -17.22 -10.88 17.06
N GLU A 341 -17.16 -11.39 18.29
CA GLU A 341 -15.90 -11.76 18.93
C GLU A 341 -15.04 -12.71 18.06
N LYS A 342 -15.70 -13.61 17.30
CA LYS A 342 -15.03 -14.53 16.39
C LYS A 342 -14.27 -13.83 15.25
N MET A 343 -14.71 -12.65 14.85
CA MET A 343 -14.11 -11.91 13.72
C MET A 343 -12.86 -11.12 14.15
N LEU A 344 -12.78 -10.74 15.42
CA LEU A 344 -11.76 -9.82 15.91
C LEU A 344 -10.33 -10.28 15.59
N THR A 345 -10.01 -11.55 15.80
CA THR A 345 -8.65 -12.06 15.50
C THR A 345 -8.25 -11.86 14.05
N GLY A 346 -9.19 -11.96 13.11
CA GLY A 346 -8.93 -11.75 11.69
C GLY A 346 -9.01 -10.28 11.25
N GLU A 347 -9.46 -9.37 12.14
CA GLU A 347 -9.54 -7.93 11.88
C GLU A 347 -8.30 -7.20 12.38
N TYR A 348 -7.85 -7.53 13.57
CA TYR A 348 -6.79 -6.83 14.30
C TYR A 348 -5.46 -7.61 14.34
N GLY A 349 -5.36 -8.76 13.70
CA GLY A 349 -4.13 -9.52 13.44
C GLY A 349 -3.23 -9.75 14.58
#